data_edf93d321a456059adb2afc4036955cb
#
_entry.id   edf93d321a456059adb2afc4036955cb
#
_cell.length_a   1.000
_cell.length_b   1.000
_cell.length_c   1.000
_cell.angle_alpha   90.00
_cell.angle_beta   90.00
_cell.angle_gamma   90.00
#
_symmetry.space_group_name_H-M   'P 1'
#
loop_
_entity.id
_entity.type
_entity.pdbx_description
1 polymer ?
#
loop_
_entity_poly.entity_id
_entity_poly.type
_entity_poly.pdbx_seq_one_letter_code
_entity_poly.pdbx_strand_id
1 'polypeptide(L)'
;MILTGAEAGTDILQTPTEIRMVAEEQHNNRRIYINQPHSNPLVRSLNGDSVAHWDGNTLVIETTGLIGYGVSPTLVRTERLSKSADGTTLTDQVSYSDSSGLPTPAAMTAQAKWWPGNQVLEYICEDGGFEYMKDDYK
;
A
#
# COMPACT_ATOMS: atom_id res chain seq x y z
N MET A 1 -8.18 10.50 0.26
CA MET A 1 -9.17 9.44 -0.04
C MET A 1 -8.92 8.31 0.93
N ILE A 2 -9.92 7.94 1.72
CA ILE A 2 -9.81 6.83 2.68
C ILE A 2 -10.44 5.59 2.07
N LEU A 3 -9.72 4.50 2.10
CA LEU A 3 -10.13 3.21 1.59
C LEU A 3 -10.27 2.23 2.74
N THR A 4 -11.31 1.42 2.72
CA THR A 4 -11.45 0.28 3.62
C THR A 4 -11.29 -1.01 2.83
N GLY A 5 -10.27 -1.76 3.18
CA GLY A 5 -10.11 -3.14 2.72
C GLY A 5 -9.86 -4.00 3.95
N ALA A 6 -10.73 -4.92 4.22
CA ALA A 6 -10.72 -5.79 5.39
C ALA A 6 -11.08 -5.07 6.70
N GLU A 7 -10.14 -4.56 7.48
CA GLU A 7 -10.43 -4.13 8.86
C GLU A 7 -9.88 -2.74 9.22
N ALA A 8 -9.04 -2.14 8.37
CA ALA A 8 -8.41 -0.86 8.67
C ALA A 8 -8.50 0.14 7.52
N GLY A 9 -8.58 1.42 7.85
CA GLY A 9 -8.60 2.52 6.89
C GLY A 9 -7.21 2.76 6.26
N THR A 10 -7.21 3.16 4.99
CA THR A 10 -5.98 3.64 4.32
C THR A 10 -6.25 5.00 3.71
N ASP A 11 -5.46 5.99 4.08
CA ASP A 11 -5.50 7.30 3.45
C ASP A 11 -4.54 7.37 2.26
N ILE A 12 -5.03 7.88 1.12
CA ILE A 12 -4.23 8.06 -0.09
C ILE A 12 -4.11 9.55 -0.39
N LEU A 13 -2.89 10.05 -0.29
CA LEU A 13 -2.51 11.42 -0.60
C LEU A 13 -1.72 11.43 -1.90
N GLN A 14 -2.14 12.23 -2.87
CA GLN A 14 -1.49 12.32 -4.18
C GLN A 14 -1.05 13.75 -4.48
N THR A 15 0.19 13.86 -4.96
CA THR A 15 0.77 15.04 -5.61
C THR A 15 1.11 14.71 -7.07
N PRO A 16 1.56 15.66 -7.89
CA PRO A 16 1.99 15.35 -9.26
C PRO A 16 3.16 14.35 -9.36
N THR A 17 3.98 14.23 -8.33
CA THR A 17 5.23 13.43 -8.36
C THR A 17 5.26 12.30 -7.35
N GLU A 18 4.29 12.22 -6.45
CA GLU A 18 4.32 11.27 -5.34
C GLU A 18 2.90 10.88 -4.90
N ILE A 19 2.74 9.63 -4.52
CA ILE A 19 1.58 9.12 -3.79
C ILE A 19 2.06 8.60 -2.43
N ARG A 20 1.30 8.92 -1.37
CA ARG A 20 1.45 8.31 -0.06
C ARG A 20 0.21 7.52 0.30
N MET A 21 0.44 6.29 0.74
CA MET A 21 -0.58 5.44 1.32
C MET A 21 -0.27 5.27 2.81
N VAL A 22 -1.14 5.78 3.66
CA VAL A 22 -1.01 5.70 5.12
C VAL A 22 -2.10 4.79 5.63
N ALA A 23 -1.74 3.59 6.07
CA ALA A 23 -2.66 2.65 6.66
C ALA A 23 -2.72 2.84 8.18
N GLU A 24 -3.92 2.75 8.73
CA GLU A 24 -4.17 2.80 10.17
C GLU A 24 -3.45 1.67 10.90
N GLU A 25 -3.55 0.47 10.33
CA GLU A 25 -2.93 -0.72 10.89
C GLU A 25 -1.42 -0.75 10.64
N GLN A 26 -0.64 -1.14 11.63
CA GLN A 26 0.82 -1.32 11.59
C GLN A 26 1.62 -0.05 11.25
N HIS A 27 1.05 1.15 11.38
CA HIS A 27 1.69 2.42 11.02
C HIS A 27 2.33 2.40 9.63
N ASN A 28 1.70 1.70 8.70
CA ASN A 28 2.26 1.48 7.38
C ASN A 28 2.15 2.76 6.53
N ASN A 29 3.28 3.40 6.27
CA ASN A 29 3.39 4.58 5.42
C ASN A 29 4.20 4.23 4.18
N ARG A 30 3.52 3.98 3.07
CA ARG A 30 4.15 3.64 1.80
C ARG A 30 4.24 4.88 0.91
N ARG A 31 5.43 5.13 0.38
CA ARG A 31 5.71 6.18 -0.59
C ARG A 31 5.89 5.57 -1.98
N ILE A 32 5.28 6.18 -2.98
CA ILE A 32 5.32 5.76 -4.38
C ILE A 32 5.68 6.98 -5.22
N TYR A 33 6.76 6.91 -5.97
CA TYR A 33 7.23 8.01 -6.81
C TYR A 33 6.68 7.88 -8.24
N ILE A 34 6.06 8.95 -8.75
CA ILE A 34 5.43 8.96 -10.08
C ILE A 34 6.44 9.41 -11.13
N ASN A 35 6.59 8.62 -12.21
CA ASN A 35 7.48 8.90 -13.35
C ASN A 35 8.93 9.16 -12.93
N GLN A 36 9.40 8.44 -11.93
CA GLN A 36 10.78 8.49 -11.44
C GLN A 36 11.41 7.10 -11.53
N PRO A 37 12.74 6.99 -11.65
CA PRO A 37 13.42 5.71 -11.53
C PRO A 37 13.45 5.25 -10.08
N HIS A 38 13.71 3.96 -9.88
CA HIS A 38 14.05 3.43 -8.56
C HIS A 38 15.28 4.12 -7.98
N SER A 39 15.38 4.16 -6.67
CA SER A 39 16.50 4.76 -5.95
C SER A 39 17.83 4.08 -6.31
N ASN A 40 18.90 4.88 -6.40
CA ASN A 40 20.25 4.38 -6.61
C ASN A 40 21.22 5.03 -5.61
N PRO A 41 21.75 4.29 -4.62
CA PRO A 41 21.56 2.86 -4.37
C PRO A 41 20.10 2.50 -3.97
N LEU A 42 19.68 1.26 -4.27
CA LEU A 42 18.34 0.78 -3.99
C LEU A 42 18.05 0.81 -2.49
N VAL A 43 17.00 1.52 -2.10
CA VAL A 43 16.51 1.53 -0.71
C VAL A 43 15.68 0.27 -0.45
N ARG A 44 16.09 -0.52 0.54
CA ARG A 44 15.41 -1.75 0.93
C ARG A 44 14.62 -1.54 2.22
N SER A 45 13.35 -1.93 2.22
CA SER A 45 12.46 -1.79 3.38
C SER A 45 11.33 -2.83 3.34
N LEU A 46 10.52 -2.89 4.40
CA LEU A 46 9.30 -3.72 4.42
C LEU A 46 8.31 -3.32 3.31
N ASN A 47 8.25 -2.02 2.95
CA ASN A 47 7.42 -1.50 1.87
C ASN A 47 8.13 -1.50 0.50
N GLY A 48 9.44 -1.81 0.48
CA GLY A 48 10.27 -1.71 -0.70
C GLY A 48 10.48 -0.28 -1.18
N ASP A 49 11.00 -0.17 -2.40
CA ASP A 49 11.13 1.06 -3.18
C ASP A 49 10.11 1.01 -4.33
N SER A 50 9.14 1.92 -4.32
CA SER A 50 8.00 1.90 -5.24
C SER A 50 8.04 3.08 -6.20
N VAL A 51 7.94 2.77 -7.50
CA VAL A 51 7.78 3.75 -8.59
C VAL A 51 6.50 3.47 -9.35
N ALA A 52 5.93 4.48 -9.98
CA ALA A 52 4.68 4.32 -10.71
C ALA A 52 4.62 5.17 -11.97
N HIS A 53 3.74 4.77 -12.88
CA HIS A 53 3.31 5.56 -14.02
C HIS A 53 1.84 5.33 -14.31
N TRP A 54 1.22 6.27 -15.03
CA TRP A 54 -0.15 6.15 -15.47
C TRP A 54 -0.23 5.45 -16.83
N ASP A 55 -1.06 4.41 -16.92
CA ASP A 55 -1.46 3.72 -18.14
C ASP A 55 -2.97 3.99 -18.34
N GLY A 56 -3.29 5.06 -19.05
CA GLY A 56 -4.66 5.56 -19.13
C GLY A 56 -5.18 5.95 -17.73
N ASN A 57 -6.24 5.27 -17.27
CA ASN A 57 -6.86 5.48 -15.95
C ASN A 57 -6.37 4.48 -14.89
N THR A 58 -5.35 3.71 -15.21
CA THR A 58 -4.76 2.72 -14.30
C THR A 58 -3.40 3.21 -13.82
N LEU A 59 -3.19 3.25 -12.52
CA LEU A 59 -1.87 3.47 -11.94
C LEU A 59 -1.13 2.14 -11.89
N VAL A 60 -0.01 2.03 -12.60
CA VAL A 60 0.87 0.87 -12.57
C VAL A 60 2.02 1.17 -11.63
N ILE A 61 2.18 0.35 -10.59
CA ILE A 61 3.22 0.50 -9.57
C ILE A 61 4.16 -0.69 -9.65
N GLU A 62 5.44 -0.42 -9.72
CA GLU A 62 6.49 -1.43 -9.57
C GLU A 62 7.22 -1.22 -8.24
N THR A 63 7.40 -2.30 -7.48
CA THR A 63 8.08 -2.27 -6.19
C THR A 63 9.18 -3.32 -6.16
N THR A 64 10.39 -2.85 -5.85
CA THR A 64 11.58 -3.66 -5.65
C THR A 64 12.14 -3.44 -4.24
N GLY A 65 13.22 -4.13 -3.87
CA GLY A 65 13.87 -3.89 -2.58
C GLY A 65 13.05 -4.29 -1.35
N LEU A 66 12.05 -5.16 -1.53
CA LEU A 66 11.29 -5.70 -0.42
C LEU A 66 12.19 -6.54 0.50
N ILE A 67 11.99 -6.41 1.82
CA ILE A 67 12.64 -7.23 2.84
C ILE A 67 11.58 -7.94 3.68
N GLY A 68 11.90 -9.13 4.17
CA GLY A 68 11.02 -9.93 5.02
C GLY A 68 11.49 -11.37 5.09
N TYR A 69 10.88 -12.15 5.98
CA TYR A 69 11.18 -13.57 6.07
C TYR A 69 10.74 -14.29 4.78
N GLY A 70 11.68 -14.99 4.13
CA GLY A 70 11.41 -15.72 2.89
C GLY A 70 11.24 -14.86 1.63
N VAL A 71 11.46 -13.55 1.72
CA VAL A 71 11.38 -12.63 0.57
C VAL A 71 12.70 -12.66 -0.20
N SER A 72 12.62 -12.98 -1.50
CA SER A 72 13.78 -12.92 -2.38
C SER A 72 14.26 -11.48 -2.59
N PRO A 73 15.59 -11.23 -2.61
CA PRO A 73 16.13 -9.90 -2.88
C PRO A 73 15.86 -9.38 -4.30
N THR A 74 15.49 -10.26 -5.23
CA THR A 74 15.16 -9.95 -6.62
C THR A 74 13.66 -9.99 -6.92
N LEU A 75 12.83 -10.13 -5.87
CA LEU A 75 11.38 -10.09 -6.01
C LEU A 75 10.93 -8.71 -6.47
N VAL A 76 10.13 -8.70 -7.53
CA VAL A 76 9.42 -7.52 -8.03
C VAL A 76 7.92 -7.73 -7.82
N ARG A 77 7.27 -6.77 -7.20
CA ARG A 77 5.81 -6.69 -7.09
C ARG A 77 5.29 -5.65 -8.08
N THR A 78 4.35 -6.04 -8.93
CA THR A 78 3.63 -5.14 -9.84
C THR A 78 2.18 -5.05 -9.41
N GLU A 79 1.68 -3.83 -9.23
CA GLU A 79 0.29 -3.53 -8.86
C GLU A 79 -0.34 -2.69 -9.96
N ARG A 80 -1.59 -2.97 -10.26
CA ARG A 80 -2.41 -2.19 -11.19
C ARG A 80 -3.66 -1.69 -10.48
N LEU A 81 -3.63 -0.42 -10.10
CA LEU A 81 -4.72 0.22 -9.38
C LEU A 81 -5.65 0.93 -10.35
N SER A 82 -6.93 0.60 -10.28
CA SER A 82 -7.98 1.23 -11.09
C SER A 82 -9.21 1.56 -10.26
N LYS A 83 -9.85 2.69 -10.57
CA LYS A 83 -11.11 3.11 -9.94
C LYS A 83 -12.30 2.64 -10.76
N SER A 84 -13.38 2.23 -10.07
CA SER A 84 -14.68 2.03 -10.71
C SER A 84 -15.19 3.33 -11.36
N ALA A 85 -16.10 3.22 -12.35
CA ALA A 85 -16.63 4.37 -13.07
C ALA A 85 -17.33 5.40 -12.17
N ASP A 86 -17.98 4.94 -11.09
CA ASP A 86 -18.62 5.78 -10.07
C ASP A 86 -17.62 6.32 -9.02
N GLY A 87 -16.36 5.91 -9.10
CA GLY A 87 -15.29 6.35 -8.20
C GLY A 87 -15.35 5.80 -6.79
N THR A 88 -16.24 4.87 -6.48
CA THR A 88 -16.47 4.37 -5.12
C THR A 88 -15.62 3.17 -4.74
N THR A 89 -15.06 2.45 -5.72
CA THR A 89 -14.26 1.25 -5.49
C THR A 89 -12.88 1.42 -6.15
N LEU A 90 -11.83 1.08 -5.43
CA LEU A 90 -10.48 0.91 -5.95
C LEU A 90 -10.18 -0.59 -6.06
N THR A 91 -9.76 -1.04 -7.22
CA THR A 91 -9.32 -2.41 -7.46
C THR A 91 -7.82 -2.41 -7.62
N ASP A 92 -7.13 -3.29 -6.90
CA ASP A 92 -5.70 -3.55 -7.01
C ASP A 92 -5.46 -4.97 -7.51
N GLN A 93 -4.84 -5.10 -8.66
CA GLN A 93 -4.39 -6.37 -9.23
C GLN A 93 -2.89 -6.49 -8.99
N VAL A 94 -2.50 -7.45 -8.15
CA VAL A 94 -1.12 -7.67 -7.72
C VAL A 94 -0.55 -8.89 -8.40
N SER A 95 0.63 -8.75 -8.96
CA SER A 95 1.43 -9.83 -9.53
C SER A 95 2.88 -9.73 -9.07
N TYR A 96 3.61 -10.84 -9.18
CA TYR A 96 4.99 -10.93 -8.74
C TYR A 96 5.85 -11.60 -9.81
N SER A 97 7.12 -11.19 -9.88
CA SER A 97 8.15 -11.84 -10.68
C SER A 97 9.44 -11.92 -9.89
N ASP A 98 10.26 -12.93 -10.16
CA ASP A 98 11.54 -13.10 -9.48
C ASP A 98 12.58 -13.68 -10.45
N SER A 99 13.70 -12.97 -10.63
CA SER A 99 14.78 -13.40 -11.52
C SER A 99 15.68 -14.48 -10.93
N SER A 100 15.58 -14.76 -9.63
CA SER A 100 16.34 -15.86 -8.98
C SER A 100 15.78 -17.24 -9.30
N GLY A 101 14.58 -17.33 -9.87
CA GLY A 101 13.86 -18.59 -10.11
C GLY A 101 13.21 -19.17 -8.86
N LEU A 102 13.20 -18.45 -7.73
CA LEU A 102 12.47 -18.86 -6.55
C LEU A 102 10.95 -18.70 -6.78
N PRO A 103 10.12 -19.54 -6.09
CA PRO A 103 8.68 -19.40 -6.15
C PRO A 103 8.24 -18.00 -5.75
N THR A 104 7.37 -17.39 -6.55
CA THR A 104 6.75 -16.10 -6.23
C THR A 104 5.40 -16.29 -5.52
N PRO A 105 4.93 -15.32 -4.73
CA PRO A 105 3.56 -15.32 -4.25
C PRO A 105 2.56 -15.41 -5.39
N ALA A 106 1.39 -15.99 -5.12
CA ALA A 106 0.31 -16.03 -6.10
C ALA A 106 -0.17 -14.63 -6.45
N ALA A 107 -0.54 -14.40 -7.70
CA ALA A 107 -1.22 -13.19 -8.10
C ALA A 107 -2.58 -13.08 -7.37
N MET A 108 -2.96 -11.86 -7.01
CA MET A 108 -4.20 -11.61 -6.27
C MET A 108 -4.91 -10.35 -6.76
N THR A 109 -6.20 -10.26 -6.48
CA THR A 109 -6.97 -9.04 -6.68
C THR A 109 -7.61 -8.63 -5.36
N ALA A 110 -7.37 -7.40 -4.96
CA ALA A 110 -7.98 -6.80 -3.78
C ALA A 110 -8.92 -5.66 -4.19
N GLN A 111 -9.92 -5.39 -3.39
CA GLN A 111 -10.81 -4.25 -3.57
C GLN A 111 -10.97 -3.48 -2.26
N ALA A 112 -10.94 -2.16 -2.37
CA ALA A 112 -11.21 -1.25 -1.27
C ALA A 112 -12.32 -0.27 -1.67
N LYS A 113 -13.18 0.11 -0.72
CA LYS A 113 -14.25 1.07 -0.94
C LYS A 113 -13.87 2.43 -0.39
N TRP A 114 -14.30 3.47 -1.09
CA TRP A 114 -14.20 4.82 -0.54
C TRP A 114 -15.17 4.97 0.63
N TRP A 115 -14.63 5.47 1.73
CA TRP A 115 -15.37 5.70 2.96
C TRP A 115 -15.38 7.18 3.33
N PRO A 116 -16.31 7.97 2.78
CA PRO A 116 -16.37 9.41 3.03
C PRO A 116 -16.72 9.72 4.48
N GLY A 117 -16.08 10.76 5.02
CA GLY A 117 -16.36 11.24 6.39
C GLY A 117 -15.62 10.48 7.49
N ASN A 118 -14.83 9.47 7.18
CA ASN A 118 -13.97 8.80 8.14
C ASN A 118 -12.55 9.34 8.10
N GLN A 119 -11.82 9.10 9.16
CA GLN A 119 -10.42 9.46 9.32
C GLN A 119 -9.63 8.21 9.66
N VAL A 120 -8.40 8.14 9.19
CA VAL A 120 -7.43 7.16 9.66
C VAL A 120 -7.05 7.56 11.09
N LEU A 121 -7.30 6.67 12.03
CA LEU A 121 -7.02 6.90 13.44
C LEU A 121 -5.61 6.42 13.77
N GLU A 122 -5.08 6.91 14.88
CA GLU A 122 -3.83 6.40 15.43
C GLU A 122 -4.07 5.02 16.03
N TYR A 123 -3.35 4.02 15.52
CA TYR A 123 -3.39 2.66 16.05
C TYR A 123 -2.25 2.49 17.07
N ILE A 124 -2.61 2.27 18.32
CA ILE A 124 -1.64 2.01 19.39
C ILE A 124 -1.62 0.50 19.66
N CYS A 125 -0.50 -0.14 19.34
CA CYS A 125 -0.25 -1.54 19.65
C CYS A 125 0.43 -1.63 21.01
N GLU A 126 -0.32 -1.46 22.10
CA GLU A 126 0.17 -1.69 23.47
C GLU A 126 -0.50 -2.94 24.03
N ASP A 127 0.31 -3.85 24.62
CA ASP A 127 -0.20 -4.98 25.39
C ASP A 127 -1.00 -4.46 26.60
N GLY A 128 -2.33 -4.56 26.54
CA GLY A 128 -3.25 -4.16 27.60
C GLY A 128 -3.85 -2.75 27.49
N GLY A 129 -3.56 -1.98 26.45
CA GLY A 129 -3.99 -0.57 26.33
C GLY A 129 -5.48 -0.32 26.11
N PHE A 130 -6.27 -1.34 25.82
CA PHE A 130 -7.72 -1.17 25.59
C PHE A 130 -8.54 -0.81 26.83
N GLU A 131 -8.03 -1.00 28.03
CA GLU A 131 -8.76 -0.64 29.24
C GLU A 131 -8.69 0.86 29.58
N TYR A 132 -7.64 1.55 29.15
CA TYR A 132 -7.46 2.98 29.43
C TYR A 132 -8.30 3.89 28.54
N MET A 133 -8.65 3.46 27.34
CA MET A 133 -9.43 4.28 26.40
C MET A 133 -10.93 4.27 26.61
N LYS A 134 -11.48 3.38 27.44
CA LYS A 134 -12.92 3.30 27.68
C LYS A 134 -13.50 4.48 28.44
N ASP A 135 -12.69 5.20 29.18
CA ASP A 135 -13.16 6.29 30.05
C ASP A 135 -13.07 7.68 29.42
N ASP A 136 -12.28 7.87 28.34
CA ASP A 136 -12.07 9.18 27.72
C ASP A 136 -13.07 9.52 26.60
N TYR A 137 -13.94 8.59 26.22
CA TYR A 137 -14.95 8.77 25.15
C TYR A 137 -16.41 8.72 25.66
N LYS A 138 -16.67 9.17 26.89
CA LYS A 138 -18.02 9.37 27.40
C LYS A 138 -18.45 10.82 27.37
#